data_c9919e1ae508745af5099b3a0613b165
#
_entry.id   c9919e1ae508745af5099b3a0613b165
#
_cell.length_a   1.000
_cell.length_b   1.000
_cell.length_c   1.000
_cell.angle_alpha   90.00
_cell.angle_beta   90.00
_cell.angle_gamma   90.00
#
_symmetry.space_group_name_H-M   'P 1'
#
loop_
_entity.id
_entity.type
_entity.pdbx_description
1 polymer ?
#
loop_
_entity_poly.entity_id
_entity_poly.type
_entity_poly.pdbx_seq_one_letter_code
_entity_poly.pdbx_strand_id
1 'polypeptide(L)'
;MGKRLSKIYTRTGDEGETGLGDGSRIKKTHPRVEAMGSVDELNSIMGVVVEGLILEGFQELIDTANFMRTLQHRIFDLGGELSIPGFEIVSKDHVIAIEEHLDALNDHLDPLENFILPGGSALIANCHMARAICRRAERNVVLLAESEVVNTASKEFLNRLSDYLFVVARSCARITAIDEVLWQKG
;
A
#
# COMPACT_ATOMS: atom_id res chain seq x y z
N MET A 1 16.41 18.45 -10.88
CA MET A 1 16.01 18.50 -9.46
C MET A 1 16.99 19.43 -8.74
N GLY A 2 16.51 20.58 -8.24
CA GLY A 2 17.35 21.55 -7.55
C GLY A 2 17.76 21.07 -6.16
N LYS A 3 18.79 21.70 -5.58
CA LYS A 3 19.43 21.43 -4.28
C LYS A 3 18.47 21.41 -3.04
N ARG A 4 17.20 21.04 -3.17
CA ARG A 4 16.20 20.96 -2.08
C ARG A 4 16.52 19.90 -1.03
N LEU A 5 17.42 18.96 -1.32
CA LEU A 5 17.78 17.84 -0.43
C LEU A 5 19.03 18.10 0.42
N SER A 6 19.62 19.29 0.39
CA SER A 6 20.82 19.61 1.18
C SER A 6 20.52 19.93 2.65
N LYS A 7 19.25 20.14 3.03
CA LYS A 7 18.82 20.43 4.40
C LYS A 7 17.57 19.60 4.73
N ILE A 8 17.72 18.61 5.61
CA ILE A 8 16.65 17.66 5.94
C ILE A 8 15.53 18.32 6.77
N TYR A 9 15.87 19.23 7.66
CA TYR A 9 14.89 19.96 8.45
C TYR A 9 14.90 21.46 8.07
N THR A 10 13.70 22.05 7.96
CA THR A 10 13.51 23.47 7.63
C THR A 10 12.90 24.28 8.76
N ARG A 11 12.36 23.62 9.78
CA ARG A 11 11.62 24.20 10.93
C ARG A 11 10.34 24.96 10.53
N THR A 12 9.94 24.94 9.27
CA THR A 12 8.76 25.68 8.78
C THR A 12 7.44 25.02 9.18
N GLY A 13 7.49 23.79 9.71
CA GLY A 13 6.31 23.01 10.10
C GLY A 13 6.09 22.89 11.62
N ASP A 14 6.90 23.56 12.45
CA ASP A 14 6.88 23.38 13.90
C ASP A 14 5.61 23.95 14.56
N GLU A 15 4.95 24.91 13.90
CA GLU A 15 3.68 25.51 14.35
C GLU A 15 2.43 24.75 13.89
N GLY A 16 2.57 23.50 13.40
CA GLY A 16 1.43 22.64 13.04
C GLY A 16 0.89 22.82 11.62
N GLU A 17 1.62 23.50 10.76
CA GLU A 17 1.31 23.60 9.33
C GLU A 17 2.34 22.85 8.46
N THR A 18 1.93 22.47 7.25
CA THR A 18 2.80 21.86 6.24
C THR A 18 2.58 22.48 4.87
N GLY A 19 3.58 22.41 3.99
CA GLY A 19 3.47 22.82 2.59
C GLY A 19 2.98 21.65 1.73
N LEU A 20 2.12 21.94 0.75
CA LEU A 20 1.75 21.05 -0.32
C LEU A 20 2.68 21.21 -1.53
N GLY A 21 2.57 20.31 -2.51
CA GLY A 21 3.40 20.31 -3.71
C GLY A 21 3.13 21.49 -4.65
N ASP A 22 1.95 22.11 -4.57
CA ASP A 22 1.57 23.33 -5.28
C ASP A 22 2.10 24.62 -4.63
N GLY A 23 2.76 24.52 -3.47
CA GLY A 23 3.29 25.64 -2.69
C GLY A 23 2.32 26.23 -1.67
N SER A 24 1.07 25.77 -1.61
CA SER A 24 0.10 26.16 -0.58
C SER A 24 0.50 25.59 0.80
N ARG A 25 -0.07 26.14 1.86
CA ARG A 25 0.15 25.65 3.23
C ARG A 25 -1.19 25.31 3.88
N ILE A 26 -1.22 24.18 4.58
CA ILE A 26 -2.40 23.70 5.30
C ILE A 26 -2.02 23.17 6.67
N LYS A 27 -3.01 23.04 7.56
CA LYS A 27 -2.80 22.44 8.89
C LYS A 27 -2.42 20.97 8.77
N LYS A 28 -1.49 20.50 9.61
CA LYS A 28 -1.12 19.08 9.67
C LYS A 28 -2.29 18.15 10.05
N THR A 29 -3.35 18.72 10.65
CA THR A 29 -4.60 18.00 11.00
C THR A 29 -5.62 17.94 9.86
N HIS A 30 -5.30 18.47 8.68
CA HIS A 30 -6.19 18.44 7.52
C HIS A 30 -6.35 17.00 6.98
N PRO A 31 -7.55 16.55 6.55
CA PRO A 31 -7.76 15.20 6.00
C PRO A 31 -6.80 14.84 4.86
N ARG A 32 -6.38 15.80 4.04
CA ARG A 32 -5.40 15.60 2.96
C ARG A 32 -4.03 15.18 3.51
N VAL A 33 -3.59 15.78 4.61
CA VAL A 33 -2.30 15.43 5.24
C VAL A 33 -2.38 14.04 5.91
N GLU A 34 -3.53 13.72 6.51
CA GLU A 34 -3.79 12.37 7.04
C GLU A 34 -3.78 11.31 5.95
N ALA A 35 -4.43 11.58 4.80
CA ALA A 35 -4.41 10.66 3.65
C ALA A 35 -2.99 10.48 3.12
N MET A 36 -2.22 11.56 2.94
CA MET A 36 -0.81 11.51 2.52
C MET A 36 0.04 10.68 3.50
N GLY A 37 -0.12 10.90 4.80
CA GLY A 37 0.63 10.18 5.83
C GLY A 37 0.31 8.68 5.84
N SER A 38 -0.96 8.31 5.68
CA SER A 38 -1.35 6.89 5.62
C SER A 38 -0.87 6.18 4.34
N VAL A 39 -0.77 6.88 3.22
CA VAL A 39 -0.18 6.37 1.97
C VAL A 39 1.33 6.19 2.11
N ASP A 40 2.03 7.11 2.79
CA ASP A 40 3.47 6.97 3.07
C ASP A 40 3.75 5.80 4.04
N GLU A 41 2.92 5.62 5.06
CA GLU A 41 2.99 4.47 5.96
C GLU A 41 2.76 3.14 5.21
N LEU A 42 1.79 3.11 4.28
CA LEU A 42 1.58 1.95 3.40
C LEU A 42 2.83 1.66 2.58
N ASN A 43 3.45 2.66 1.97
CA ASN A 43 4.66 2.46 1.18
C ASN A 43 5.82 1.92 2.02
N SER A 44 5.93 2.35 3.26
CA SER A 44 6.95 1.90 4.20
C SER A 44 6.78 0.43 4.57
N ILE A 45 5.56 0.00 4.91
CA ILE A 45 5.29 -1.42 5.24
C ILE A 45 5.39 -2.32 4.00
N MET A 46 5.07 -1.83 2.80
CA MET A 46 5.32 -2.54 1.54
C MET A 46 6.80 -2.88 1.39
N GLY A 47 7.70 -1.96 1.75
CA GLY A 47 9.14 -2.22 1.76
C GLY A 47 9.53 -3.37 2.68
N VAL A 48 8.94 -3.45 3.88
CA VAL A 48 9.18 -4.57 4.82
C VAL A 48 8.74 -5.90 4.22
N VAL A 49 7.58 -5.94 3.55
CA VAL A 49 7.10 -7.15 2.88
C VAL A 49 8.02 -7.54 1.72
N VAL A 50 8.40 -6.60 0.87
CA VAL A 50 9.31 -6.83 -0.28
C VAL A 50 10.62 -7.44 0.17
N GLU A 51 11.27 -6.88 1.18
CA GLU A 51 12.52 -7.43 1.70
C GLU A 51 12.31 -8.82 2.34
N GLY A 52 11.18 -9.04 3.02
CA GLY A 52 10.81 -10.35 3.55
C GLY A 52 10.66 -11.41 2.46
N LEU A 53 9.99 -11.10 1.35
CA LEU A 53 9.82 -12.00 0.20
C LEU A 53 11.17 -12.42 -0.41
N ILE A 54 12.09 -11.47 -0.53
CA ILE A 54 13.43 -11.73 -1.08
C ILE A 54 14.25 -12.64 -0.16
N LEU A 55 14.13 -12.43 1.16
CA LEU A 55 14.89 -13.23 2.15
C LEU A 55 14.49 -14.70 2.17
N GLU A 56 13.26 -15.06 1.78
CA GLU A 56 12.84 -16.47 1.67
C GLU A 56 13.57 -17.22 0.55
N GLY A 57 14.07 -16.53 -0.48
CA GLY A 57 14.92 -17.10 -1.53
C GLY A 57 14.20 -17.94 -2.60
N PHE A 58 12.88 -18.08 -2.55
CA PHE A 58 12.08 -18.75 -3.59
C PHE A 58 11.87 -17.84 -4.80
N GLN A 59 12.06 -18.36 -6.02
CA GLN A 59 11.96 -17.55 -7.24
C GLN A 59 10.58 -16.90 -7.39
N GLU A 60 9.50 -17.64 -7.11
CA GLU A 60 8.12 -17.11 -7.17
C GLU A 60 7.91 -15.91 -6.23
N LEU A 61 8.53 -15.92 -5.04
CA LEU A 61 8.46 -14.80 -4.08
C LEU A 61 9.34 -13.62 -4.53
N ILE A 62 10.48 -13.89 -5.16
CA ILE A 62 11.34 -12.85 -5.74
C ILE A 62 10.60 -12.14 -6.89
N ASP A 63 9.89 -12.87 -7.75
CA ASP A 63 9.10 -12.31 -8.84
C ASP A 63 7.95 -11.46 -8.29
N THR A 64 7.27 -11.94 -7.25
CA THR A 64 6.26 -11.17 -6.50
C THR A 64 6.85 -9.89 -5.90
N ALA A 65 8.02 -9.97 -5.27
CA ALA A 65 8.72 -8.81 -4.70
C ALA A 65 9.08 -7.77 -5.78
N ASN A 66 9.52 -8.22 -6.96
CA ASN A 66 9.82 -7.33 -8.08
C ASN A 66 8.56 -6.58 -8.56
N PHE A 67 7.43 -7.27 -8.69
CA PHE A 67 6.15 -6.62 -9.00
C PHE A 67 5.73 -5.63 -7.90
N MET A 68 5.82 -6.02 -6.61
CA MET A 68 5.50 -5.13 -5.49
C MET A 68 6.37 -3.87 -5.45
N ARG A 69 7.63 -3.92 -5.90
CA ARG A 69 8.46 -2.72 -6.07
C ARG A 69 7.86 -1.75 -7.09
N THR A 70 7.27 -2.24 -8.17
CA THR A 70 6.56 -1.35 -9.11
C THR A 70 5.36 -0.68 -8.46
N LEU A 71 4.64 -1.41 -7.58
CA LEU A 71 3.52 -0.87 -6.82
C LEU A 71 3.97 0.19 -5.80
N GLN A 72 5.14 0.04 -5.17
CA GLN A 72 5.70 1.09 -4.29
C GLN A 72 5.91 2.41 -5.04
N HIS A 73 6.36 2.38 -6.30
CA HIS A 73 6.44 3.58 -7.13
C HIS A 73 5.06 4.19 -7.37
N ARG A 74 4.02 3.37 -7.62
CA ARG A 74 2.64 3.87 -7.81
C ARG A 74 2.04 4.43 -6.52
N ILE A 75 2.35 3.83 -5.36
CA ILE A 75 1.96 4.38 -4.05
C ILE A 75 2.63 5.75 -3.83
N PHE A 76 3.89 5.91 -4.22
CA PHE A 76 4.59 7.19 -4.14
C PHE A 76 3.98 8.24 -5.08
N ASP A 77 3.60 7.84 -6.32
CA ASP A 77 2.89 8.70 -7.26
C ASP A 77 1.52 9.15 -6.71
N LEU A 78 0.78 8.24 -6.05
CA LEU A 78 -0.48 8.55 -5.36
C LEU A 78 -0.27 9.59 -4.25
N GLY A 79 0.81 9.46 -3.47
CA GLY A 79 1.22 10.49 -2.51
C GLY A 79 1.47 11.85 -3.19
N GLY A 80 2.05 11.84 -4.38
CA GLY A 80 2.23 13.03 -5.23
C GLY A 80 0.92 13.66 -5.66
N GLU A 81 -0.07 12.85 -6.10
CA GLU A 81 -1.43 13.32 -6.43
C GLU A 81 -2.10 14.01 -5.25
N LEU A 82 -2.02 13.37 -4.06
CA LEU A 82 -2.56 13.95 -2.84
C LEU A 82 -1.85 15.26 -2.45
N SER A 83 -0.57 15.39 -2.75
CA SER A 83 0.23 16.58 -2.48
C SER A 83 -0.07 17.74 -3.44
N ILE A 84 -0.61 17.48 -4.63
CA ILE A 84 -0.89 18.48 -5.66
C ILE A 84 -2.35 18.34 -6.09
N PRO A 85 -3.29 19.14 -5.53
CA PRO A 85 -4.70 19.05 -5.87
C PRO A 85 -4.95 19.16 -7.40
N GLY A 86 -5.71 18.20 -7.95
CA GLY A 86 -6.02 18.13 -9.39
C GLY A 86 -4.93 17.48 -10.26
N PHE A 87 -3.83 16.99 -9.68
CA PHE A 87 -2.82 16.22 -10.39
C PHE A 87 -3.14 14.73 -10.34
N GLU A 88 -3.07 14.02 -11.47
CA GLU A 88 -3.41 12.60 -11.60
C GLU A 88 -2.31 11.86 -12.36
N ILE A 89 -1.82 10.75 -11.81
CA ILE A 89 -0.81 9.85 -12.40
C ILE A 89 -1.32 8.40 -12.37
N VAL A 90 -1.95 7.99 -11.25
CA VAL A 90 -2.50 6.64 -11.12
C VAL A 90 -3.64 6.48 -12.12
N SER A 91 -3.57 5.42 -12.93
CA SER A 91 -4.51 5.16 -14.00
C SER A 91 -5.21 3.81 -13.82
N LYS A 92 -6.24 3.58 -14.62
CA LYS A 92 -6.93 2.29 -14.71
C LYS A 92 -5.99 1.13 -15.05
N ASP A 93 -4.96 1.37 -15.88
CA ASP A 93 -4.00 0.33 -16.26
C ASP A 93 -3.19 -0.17 -15.06
N HIS A 94 -2.92 0.70 -14.07
CA HIS A 94 -2.26 0.29 -12.83
C HIS A 94 -3.17 -0.61 -11.96
N VAL A 95 -4.49 -0.40 -12.00
CA VAL A 95 -5.46 -1.27 -11.33
C VAL A 95 -5.53 -2.62 -12.01
N ILE A 96 -5.64 -2.64 -13.34
CA ILE A 96 -5.66 -3.86 -14.16
C ILE A 96 -4.40 -4.70 -13.92
N ALA A 97 -3.22 -4.08 -13.88
CA ALA A 97 -1.97 -4.79 -13.61
C ALA A 97 -1.96 -5.49 -12.23
N ILE A 98 -2.59 -4.90 -11.21
CA ILE A 98 -2.77 -5.57 -9.91
C ILE A 98 -3.71 -6.76 -10.05
N GLU A 99 -4.83 -6.60 -10.75
CA GLU A 99 -5.84 -7.65 -10.96
C GLU A 99 -5.23 -8.86 -11.68
N GLU A 100 -4.51 -8.62 -12.79
CA GLU A 100 -3.84 -9.70 -13.55
C GLU A 100 -2.83 -10.47 -12.70
N HIS A 101 -2.00 -9.77 -11.91
CA HIS A 101 -1.01 -10.43 -11.06
C HIS A 101 -1.66 -11.14 -9.85
N LEU A 102 -2.75 -10.58 -9.31
CA LEU A 102 -3.55 -11.19 -8.26
C LEU A 102 -4.14 -12.51 -8.74
N ASP A 103 -4.80 -12.49 -9.91
CA ASP A 103 -5.43 -13.66 -10.49
C ASP A 103 -4.39 -14.76 -10.75
N ALA A 104 -3.24 -14.43 -11.32
CA ALA A 104 -2.15 -15.38 -11.54
C ALA A 104 -1.65 -16.05 -10.25
N LEU A 105 -1.57 -15.31 -9.14
CA LEU A 105 -1.21 -15.90 -7.83
C LEU A 105 -2.34 -16.75 -7.26
N ASN A 106 -3.59 -16.28 -7.39
CA ASN A 106 -4.77 -16.93 -6.83
C ASN A 106 -5.13 -18.26 -7.53
N ASP A 107 -4.81 -18.40 -8.81
CA ASP A 107 -4.99 -19.64 -9.58
C ASP A 107 -4.22 -20.84 -9.00
N HIS A 108 -3.22 -20.60 -8.18
CA HIS A 108 -2.42 -21.62 -7.49
C HIS A 108 -2.83 -21.86 -6.04
N LEU A 109 -3.91 -21.22 -5.56
CA LEU A 109 -4.40 -21.33 -4.18
C LEU A 109 -5.66 -22.16 -4.12
N ASP A 110 -5.75 -22.97 -3.09
CA ASP A 110 -6.99 -23.70 -2.78
C ASP A 110 -8.12 -22.71 -2.42
N PRO A 111 -9.39 -23.10 -2.65
CA PRO A 111 -10.54 -22.32 -2.22
C PRO A 111 -10.47 -21.97 -0.72
N LEU A 112 -10.88 -20.74 -0.37
CA LEU A 112 -10.92 -20.31 1.01
C LEU A 112 -12.13 -20.94 1.73
N GLU A 113 -11.87 -21.84 2.68
CA GLU A 113 -12.92 -22.53 3.43
C GLU A 113 -13.26 -21.86 4.78
N ASN A 114 -12.33 -21.05 5.32
CA ASN A 114 -12.50 -20.39 6.61
C ASN A 114 -11.75 -19.05 6.64
N PHE A 115 -12.03 -18.22 7.65
CA PHE A 115 -11.25 -17.00 7.89
C PHE A 115 -9.83 -17.34 8.34
N ILE A 116 -8.87 -16.57 7.83
CA ILE A 116 -7.45 -16.69 8.16
C ILE A 116 -7.09 -15.59 9.15
N LEU A 117 -6.42 -15.97 10.23
CA LEU A 117 -5.83 -15.04 11.20
C LEU A 117 -4.42 -14.63 10.73
N PRO A 118 -4.02 -13.36 10.97
CA PRO A 118 -2.64 -12.94 10.72
C PRO A 118 -1.66 -13.77 11.56
N GLY A 119 -0.77 -14.52 10.90
CA GLY A 119 0.17 -15.43 11.60
C GLY A 119 0.82 -16.42 10.65
N GLY A 120 1.43 -17.46 11.21
CA GLY A 120 2.17 -18.50 10.49
C GLY A 120 3.66 -18.18 10.42
N SER A 121 4.07 -17.07 9.84
CA SER A 121 5.44 -16.55 9.86
C SER A 121 5.44 -15.04 9.98
N ALA A 122 6.64 -14.47 10.24
CA ALA A 122 6.80 -13.01 10.27
C ALA A 122 6.45 -12.37 8.91
N LEU A 123 6.82 -13.00 7.81
CA LEU A 123 6.48 -12.52 6.46
C LEU A 123 4.98 -12.51 6.24
N ILE A 124 4.28 -13.63 6.51
CA ILE A 124 2.82 -13.75 6.34
C ILE A 124 2.09 -12.72 7.21
N ALA A 125 2.50 -12.57 8.48
CA ALA A 125 1.93 -11.57 9.39
C ALA A 125 2.14 -10.13 8.88
N ASN A 126 3.32 -9.82 8.29
CA ASN A 126 3.60 -8.51 7.70
C ASN A 126 2.75 -8.25 6.43
N CYS A 127 2.48 -9.26 5.61
CA CYS A 127 1.54 -9.12 4.48
C CYS A 127 0.14 -8.73 4.97
N HIS A 128 -0.37 -9.38 6.03
CA HIS A 128 -1.66 -9.02 6.63
C HIS A 128 -1.64 -7.64 7.29
N MET A 129 -0.52 -7.23 7.90
CA MET A 129 -0.35 -5.88 8.43
C MET A 129 -0.39 -4.84 7.31
N ALA A 130 0.35 -5.06 6.22
CA ALA A 130 0.34 -4.21 5.03
C ALA A 130 -1.08 -4.08 4.45
N ARG A 131 -1.83 -5.19 4.37
CA ARG A 131 -3.24 -5.19 3.97
C ARG A 131 -4.10 -4.30 4.88
N ALA A 132 -3.95 -4.40 6.19
CA ALA A 132 -4.74 -3.61 7.13
C ALA A 132 -4.39 -2.11 7.04
N ILE A 133 -3.11 -1.77 6.86
CA ILE A 133 -2.62 -0.41 6.64
C ILE A 133 -3.14 0.14 5.30
N CYS A 134 -3.12 -0.67 4.22
CA CYS A 134 -3.68 -0.32 2.92
C CYS A 134 -5.16 0.07 3.03
N ARG A 135 -5.96 -0.74 3.74
CA ARG A 135 -7.38 -0.44 4.01
C ARG A 135 -7.59 0.83 4.83
N ARG A 136 -6.66 1.17 5.73
CA ARG A 136 -6.70 2.46 6.43
C ARG A 136 -6.39 3.61 5.49
N ALA A 137 -5.37 3.50 4.65
CA ALA A 137 -5.04 4.49 3.63
C ALA A 137 -6.22 4.71 2.67
N GLU A 138 -6.84 3.64 2.19
CA GLU A 138 -8.06 3.70 1.37
C GLU A 138 -9.16 4.52 2.05
N ARG A 139 -9.50 4.21 3.32
CA ARG A 139 -10.54 4.95 4.05
C ARG A 139 -10.22 6.43 4.22
N ASN A 140 -8.95 6.79 4.45
CA ASN A 140 -8.54 8.19 4.57
C ASN A 140 -8.64 8.93 3.23
N VAL A 141 -8.30 8.26 2.13
CA VAL A 141 -8.46 8.81 0.77
C VAL A 141 -9.96 8.95 0.40
N VAL A 142 -10.79 7.99 0.79
CA VAL A 142 -12.26 8.06 0.60
C VAL A 142 -12.86 9.20 1.45
N LEU A 143 -12.43 9.36 2.70
CA LEU A 143 -12.86 10.47 3.57
C LEU A 143 -12.48 11.83 2.96
N LEU A 144 -11.27 11.96 2.42
CA LEU A 144 -10.86 13.18 1.70
C LEU A 144 -11.78 13.46 0.50
N ALA A 145 -12.19 12.41 -0.22
CA ALA A 145 -13.06 12.52 -1.40
C ALA A 145 -14.49 13.00 -1.08
N GLU A 146 -14.90 13.05 0.19
CA GLU A 146 -16.19 13.64 0.60
C GLU A 146 -16.21 15.18 0.46
N SER A 147 -15.05 15.83 0.53
CA SER A 147 -14.92 17.29 0.52
C SER A 147 -14.03 17.83 -0.59
N GLU A 148 -13.20 16.99 -1.20
CA GLU A 148 -12.24 17.39 -2.23
C GLU A 148 -12.23 16.41 -3.41
N VAL A 149 -11.82 16.90 -4.57
CA VAL A 149 -11.66 16.03 -5.76
C VAL A 149 -10.45 15.13 -5.56
N VAL A 150 -10.68 13.81 -5.69
CA VAL A 150 -9.67 12.76 -5.64
C VAL A 150 -9.82 11.87 -6.86
N ASN A 151 -8.71 11.51 -7.48
CA ASN A 151 -8.67 10.61 -8.61
C ASN A 151 -9.37 9.27 -8.27
N THR A 152 -10.34 8.88 -9.11
CA THR A 152 -11.09 7.63 -8.90
C THR A 152 -10.21 6.40 -9.04
N ALA A 153 -9.26 6.41 -9.99
CA ALA A 153 -8.32 5.30 -10.16
C ALA A 153 -7.44 5.08 -8.92
N SER A 154 -7.11 6.14 -8.16
CA SER A 154 -6.34 6.04 -6.91
C SER A 154 -7.11 5.34 -5.79
N LYS A 155 -8.44 5.54 -5.70
CA LYS A 155 -9.31 4.80 -4.77
C LYS A 155 -9.42 3.33 -5.17
N GLU A 156 -9.67 3.05 -6.44
CA GLU A 156 -9.74 1.69 -6.99
C GLU A 156 -8.41 0.94 -6.78
N PHE A 157 -7.27 1.62 -7.00
CA PHE A 157 -5.93 1.08 -6.80
C PHE A 157 -5.71 0.62 -5.34
N LEU A 158 -6.02 1.46 -4.36
CA LEU A 158 -5.87 1.09 -2.95
C LEU A 158 -6.79 -0.06 -2.55
N ASN A 159 -8.03 -0.07 -3.02
CA ASN A 159 -8.97 -1.15 -2.79
C ASN A 159 -8.40 -2.47 -3.31
N ARG A 160 -8.00 -2.52 -4.58
CA ARG A 160 -7.46 -3.71 -5.23
C ARG A 160 -6.12 -4.16 -4.63
N LEU A 161 -5.26 -3.20 -4.25
CA LEU A 161 -4.00 -3.49 -3.56
C LEU A 161 -4.24 -4.21 -2.23
N SER A 162 -5.31 -3.88 -1.49
CA SER A 162 -5.62 -4.58 -0.24
C SER A 162 -5.98 -6.06 -0.48
N ASP A 163 -6.71 -6.37 -1.55
CA ASP A 163 -7.04 -7.75 -1.93
C ASP A 163 -5.78 -8.50 -2.40
N TYR A 164 -4.95 -7.84 -3.19
CA TYR A 164 -3.66 -8.37 -3.63
C TYR A 164 -2.77 -8.79 -2.45
N LEU A 165 -2.64 -7.93 -1.42
CA LEU A 165 -1.84 -8.23 -0.23
C LEU A 165 -2.37 -9.44 0.57
N PHE A 166 -3.68 -9.68 0.53
CA PHE A 166 -4.26 -10.90 1.11
C PHE A 166 -3.83 -12.15 0.32
N VAL A 167 -3.88 -12.09 -1.02
CA VAL A 167 -3.46 -13.20 -1.88
C VAL A 167 -1.95 -13.45 -1.76
N VAL A 168 -1.13 -12.40 -1.66
CA VAL A 168 0.33 -12.53 -1.39
C VAL A 168 0.59 -13.26 -0.07
N ALA A 169 -0.15 -12.94 1.01
CA ALA A 169 -0.01 -13.65 2.28
C ALA A 169 -0.25 -15.16 2.13
N ARG A 170 -1.32 -15.55 1.41
CA ARG A 170 -1.67 -16.94 1.12
C ARG A 170 -0.62 -17.63 0.23
N SER A 171 -0.13 -16.91 -0.79
CA SER A 171 0.94 -17.42 -1.66
C SER A 171 2.23 -17.66 -0.88
N CYS A 172 2.58 -16.78 0.07
CA CYS A 172 3.71 -17.01 0.97
C CYS A 172 3.52 -18.31 1.77
N ALA A 173 2.34 -18.52 2.37
CA ALA A 173 2.04 -19.74 3.13
C ALA A 173 2.23 -21.00 2.27
N ARG A 174 1.65 -21.03 1.06
CA ARG A 174 1.78 -22.13 0.10
C ARG A 174 3.25 -22.41 -0.28
N ILE A 175 3.98 -21.37 -0.70
CA ILE A 175 5.35 -21.51 -1.23
C ILE A 175 6.32 -21.93 -0.13
N THR A 176 6.16 -21.40 1.08
CA THR A 176 7.03 -21.74 2.22
C THR A 176 6.55 -22.99 2.98
N ALA A 177 5.49 -23.65 2.53
CA ALA A 177 4.87 -24.81 3.17
C ALA A 177 4.53 -24.57 4.66
N ILE A 178 4.03 -23.38 4.98
CA ILE A 178 3.55 -22.99 6.31
C ILE A 178 2.02 -23.01 6.29
N ASP A 179 1.40 -23.72 7.24
CA ASP A 179 -0.06 -23.78 7.35
C ASP A 179 -0.66 -22.40 7.67
N GLU A 180 -1.79 -22.09 7.01
CA GLU A 180 -2.60 -20.91 7.33
C GLU A 180 -3.21 -21.05 8.73
N VAL A 181 -3.12 -19.98 9.54
CA VAL A 181 -3.74 -19.96 10.87
C VAL A 181 -5.24 -19.71 10.72
N LEU A 182 -6.06 -20.76 10.81
CA LEU A 182 -7.50 -20.65 10.62
C LEU A 182 -8.20 -20.14 11.88
N TRP A 183 -9.21 -19.28 11.69
CA TRP A 183 -10.09 -18.85 12.77
C TRP A 183 -10.95 -19.99 13.27
N GLN A 184 -11.04 -20.16 14.59
CA GLN A 184 -11.90 -21.13 15.23
C GLN A 184 -12.99 -20.39 16.01
N LYS A 185 -14.23 -20.73 15.71
CA LYS A 185 -15.38 -20.19 16.44
C LYS A 185 -15.38 -20.77 17.84
N GLY A 186 -15.36 -19.88 18.87
CA GLY A 186 -15.50 -20.26 20.29
C GLY A 186 -16.91 -20.71 20.64
#